data_5c6a3e35ab37cf0c048c78e1ecfdc52a
#
_entry.id   5c6a3e35ab37cf0c048c78e1ecfdc52a
#
_cell.length_a   1.000
_cell.length_b   1.000
_cell.length_c   1.000
_cell.angle_alpha   90.00
_cell.angle_beta   90.00
_cell.angle_gamma   90.00
#
_symmetry.space_group_name_H-M   'P 1'
#
loop_
_entity.id
_entity.type
_entity.pdbx_description
1 polymer ?
#
loop_
_entity_poly.entity_id
_entity_poly.type
_entity_poly.pdbx_seq_one_letter_code
_entity_poly.pdbx_strand_id
1 'polypeptide(L)'
;MHEKLIFEHSRTGRTATAQACLAEVLGITAKLPSGYQRDLQLIKAPLFRSIDVCLESLGIMAAAIPEVQFVPEHIRMDTDIHAAAEANALVAQEGIPFREAYQRIGA
;
A
#
# COMPACT_ATOMS: atom_id res chain seq x y z
N MET A 1 -5.57 -19.11 11.63
CA MET A 1 -5.35 -17.74 12.19
C MET A 1 -3.88 -17.33 12.28
N HIS A 2 -2.93 -18.26 12.54
CA HIS A 2 -1.49 -17.95 12.63
C HIS A 2 -0.83 -17.56 11.31
N GLU A 3 -1.16 -18.19 10.20
CA GLU A 3 -0.53 -17.93 8.89
C GLU A 3 -0.82 -16.53 8.34
N LYS A 4 -2.02 -16.01 8.55
CA LYS A 4 -2.41 -14.65 8.12
C LYS A 4 -1.60 -13.56 8.83
N LEU A 5 -1.36 -13.74 10.13
CA LEU A 5 -0.54 -12.82 10.95
C LEU A 5 0.93 -12.83 10.53
N ILE A 6 1.48 -13.98 10.16
CA ILE A 6 2.87 -14.11 9.68
C ILE A 6 3.04 -13.37 8.35
N PHE A 7 2.07 -13.48 7.43
CA PHE A 7 2.10 -12.81 6.13
C PHE A 7 2.06 -11.27 6.28
N GLU A 8 1.18 -10.74 7.11
CA GLU A 8 1.06 -9.30 7.34
C GLU A 8 2.31 -8.71 8.04
N HIS A 9 2.84 -9.37 9.06
CA HIS A 9 4.03 -8.93 9.78
C HIS A 9 5.29 -8.92 8.90
N SER A 10 5.47 -9.96 8.10
CA SER A 10 6.60 -10.06 7.17
C SER A 10 6.60 -8.94 6.12
N ARG A 11 5.42 -8.57 5.61
CA ARG A 11 5.29 -7.54 4.56
C ARG A 11 5.64 -6.14 5.07
N THR A 12 5.18 -5.76 6.26
CA THR A 12 5.39 -4.42 6.82
C THR A 12 6.85 -4.15 7.14
N GLY A 13 7.52 -5.08 7.81
CA GLY A 13 8.94 -4.94 8.15
C GLY A 13 9.87 -4.92 6.94
N ARG A 14 9.58 -5.73 5.91
CA ARG A 14 10.39 -5.78 4.68
C ARG A 14 10.26 -4.52 3.83
N THR A 15 9.08 -3.91 3.78
CA THR A 15 8.86 -2.61 3.13
C THR A 15 9.71 -1.52 3.78
N ALA A 16 9.73 -1.48 5.11
CA ALA A 16 10.57 -0.52 5.84
C ALA A 16 12.06 -0.72 5.54
N THR A 17 12.54 -1.96 5.43
CA THR A 17 13.93 -2.27 5.06
C THR A 17 14.26 -1.77 3.65
N ALA A 18 13.39 -1.98 2.67
CA ALA A 18 13.58 -1.50 1.29
C ALA A 18 13.63 0.05 1.24
N GLN A 19 12.75 0.72 1.97
CA GLN A 19 12.76 2.18 2.10
C GLN A 19 14.04 2.71 2.77
N ALA A 20 14.52 2.04 3.81
CA ALA A 20 15.78 2.39 4.47
C ALA A 20 16.98 2.24 3.52
N CYS A 21 17.02 1.20 2.68
CA CYS A 21 18.05 1.02 1.67
C CYS A 21 18.03 2.17 0.63
N LEU A 22 16.84 2.60 0.20
CA LEU A 22 16.73 3.76 -0.70
C LEU A 22 17.25 5.03 -0.04
N ALA A 23 16.88 5.30 1.21
CA ALA A 23 17.37 6.46 1.95
C ALA A 23 18.90 6.43 2.11
N GLU A 24 19.50 5.26 2.36
CA GLU A 24 20.94 5.06 2.46
C GLU A 24 21.64 5.40 1.13
N VAL A 25 21.12 4.91 0.00
CA VAL A 25 21.66 5.22 -1.34
C VAL A 25 21.57 6.72 -1.64
N LEU A 26 20.43 7.34 -1.36
CA LEU A 26 20.25 8.78 -1.56
C LEU A 26 21.19 9.60 -0.67
N GLY A 27 21.40 9.17 0.57
CA GLY A 27 22.33 9.82 1.50
C GLY A 27 23.78 9.76 1.03
N ILE A 28 24.22 8.62 0.50
CA ILE A 28 25.59 8.45 -0.05
C ILE A 28 25.79 9.38 -1.25
N THR A 29 24.81 9.54 -2.12
CA THR A 29 24.93 10.31 -3.36
C THR A 29 24.70 11.82 -3.19
N ALA A 30 24.07 12.26 -2.11
CA ALA A 30 23.54 13.61 -1.95
C ALA A 30 24.60 14.73 -1.98
N LYS A 31 25.86 14.46 -1.65
CA LYS A 31 26.92 15.47 -1.48
C LYS A 31 28.25 15.07 -2.12
N LEU A 32 28.23 14.18 -3.10
CA LEU A 32 29.45 13.78 -3.78
C LEU A 32 29.89 14.91 -4.73
N PRO A 33 31.14 15.40 -4.65
CA PRO A 33 31.68 16.35 -5.63
C PRO A 33 31.83 15.67 -7.00
N SER A 34 31.99 16.47 -8.06
CA SER A 34 32.22 15.95 -9.40
C SER A 34 33.53 15.16 -9.51
N GLY A 35 33.53 14.06 -10.24
CA GLY A 35 34.69 13.20 -10.48
C GLY A 35 34.51 11.78 -9.96
N TYR A 36 35.62 11.00 -9.98
CA TYR A 36 35.62 9.63 -9.47
C TYR A 36 35.51 9.61 -7.94
N GLN A 37 34.43 8.99 -7.44
CA GLN A 37 34.18 8.90 -6.01
C GLN A 37 34.19 7.42 -5.55
N ARG A 38 35.12 7.09 -4.67
CA ARG A 38 35.20 5.74 -4.08
C ARG A 38 33.97 5.41 -3.23
N ASP A 39 33.35 6.44 -2.65
CA ASP A 39 32.13 6.28 -1.81
C ASP A 39 30.94 5.68 -2.57
N LEU A 40 30.91 5.80 -3.90
CA LEU A 40 29.90 5.10 -4.73
C LEU A 40 29.95 3.58 -4.58
N GLN A 41 31.07 2.99 -4.11
CA GLN A 41 31.14 1.58 -3.82
C GLN A 41 30.23 1.17 -2.63
N LEU A 42 29.95 2.11 -1.72
CA LEU A 42 29.07 1.88 -0.57
C LEU A 42 27.62 1.64 -0.98
N ILE A 43 27.20 2.09 -2.17
CA ILE A 43 25.84 1.87 -2.71
C ILE A 43 25.55 0.37 -2.93
N LYS A 44 26.58 -0.45 -3.17
CA LYS A 44 26.40 -1.89 -3.45
C LYS A 44 25.69 -2.63 -2.33
N ALA A 45 26.06 -2.36 -1.09
CA ALA A 45 25.48 -3.06 0.06
C ALA A 45 23.96 -2.81 0.22
N PRO A 46 23.48 -1.56 0.27
CA PRO A 46 22.04 -1.31 0.32
C PRO A 46 21.31 -1.75 -0.93
N LEU A 47 21.93 -1.66 -2.12
CA LEU A 47 21.33 -2.13 -3.36
C LEU A 47 21.07 -3.63 -3.33
N PHE A 48 22.07 -4.45 -3.03
CA PHE A 48 21.88 -5.90 -2.96
C PHE A 48 20.89 -6.30 -1.86
N ARG A 49 20.99 -5.68 -0.68
CA ARG A 49 20.04 -5.92 0.40
C ARG A 49 18.59 -5.60 -0.01
N SER A 50 18.37 -4.53 -0.76
CA SER A 50 17.02 -4.18 -1.24
C SER A 50 16.51 -5.19 -2.27
N ILE A 51 17.37 -5.66 -3.17
CA ILE A 51 17.03 -6.70 -4.16
C ILE A 51 16.63 -7.99 -3.45
N ASP A 52 17.43 -8.45 -2.49
CA ASP A 52 17.16 -9.69 -1.74
C ASP A 52 15.81 -9.60 -1.02
N VAL A 53 15.56 -8.49 -0.30
CA VAL A 53 14.28 -8.25 0.40
C VAL A 53 13.09 -8.24 -0.57
N CYS A 54 13.24 -7.63 -1.75
CA CYS A 54 12.20 -7.61 -2.76
C CYS A 54 11.94 -9.01 -3.33
N LEU A 55 12.98 -9.75 -3.68
CA LEU A 55 12.85 -11.11 -4.23
C LEU A 55 12.19 -12.07 -3.23
N GLU A 56 12.60 -12.03 -1.97
CA GLU A 56 11.98 -12.83 -0.92
C GLU A 56 10.50 -12.46 -0.72
N SER A 57 10.18 -11.17 -0.73
CA SER A 57 8.80 -10.70 -0.59
C SER A 57 7.93 -11.12 -1.76
N LEU A 58 8.44 -11.02 -2.99
CA LEU A 58 7.76 -11.48 -4.20
C LEU A 58 7.56 -13.00 -4.19
N GLY A 59 8.55 -13.77 -3.73
CA GLY A 59 8.44 -15.21 -3.57
C GLY A 59 7.32 -15.62 -2.62
N ILE A 60 7.21 -14.95 -1.47
CA ILE A 60 6.13 -15.18 -0.51
C ILE A 60 4.77 -14.82 -1.13
N MET A 61 4.69 -13.69 -1.82
CA MET A 61 3.44 -13.27 -2.47
C MET A 61 3.03 -14.24 -3.59
N ALA A 62 3.98 -14.69 -4.40
CA ALA A 62 3.73 -15.65 -5.47
C ALA A 62 3.20 -16.99 -4.94
N ALA A 63 3.68 -17.42 -3.78
CA ALA A 63 3.18 -18.63 -3.12
C ALA A 63 1.78 -18.40 -2.47
N ALA A 64 1.52 -17.23 -1.91
CA ALA A 64 0.30 -16.95 -1.18
C ALA A 64 -0.90 -16.61 -2.07
N ILE A 65 -0.69 -15.90 -3.19
CA ILE A 65 -1.78 -15.42 -4.06
C ILE A 65 -2.68 -16.56 -4.58
N PRO A 66 -2.15 -17.72 -5.03
CA PRO A 66 -2.99 -18.83 -5.48
C PRO A 66 -3.90 -19.42 -4.41
N GLU A 67 -3.53 -19.25 -3.13
CA GLU A 67 -4.28 -19.77 -1.99
C GLU A 67 -5.35 -18.77 -1.48
N VAL A 68 -5.40 -17.56 -2.06
CA VAL A 68 -6.40 -16.54 -1.67
C VAL A 68 -7.77 -16.93 -2.18
N GLN A 69 -8.70 -17.11 -1.26
CA GLN A 69 -10.10 -17.34 -1.56
C GLN A 69 -10.93 -16.14 -1.09
N PHE A 70 -11.72 -15.60 -2.00
CA PHE A 70 -12.69 -14.57 -1.67
C PHE A 70 -13.98 -15.22 -1.16
N VAL A 71 -14.41 -14.84 0.03
CA VAL A 71 -15.64 -15.31 0.66
C VAL A 71 -16.64 -14.15 0.65
N PRO A 72 -17.51 -14.05 -0.38
CA PRO A 72 -18.42 -12.91 -0.56
C PRO A 72 -19.32 -12.67 0.65
N GLU A 73 -19.74 -13.74 1.33
CA GLU A 73 -20.62 -13.70 2.50
C GLU A 73 -19.98 -12.98 3.70
N HIS A 74 -18.65 -12.91 3.74
CA HIS A 74 -17.90 -12.23 4.80
C HIS A 74 -17.51 -10.80 4.42
N ILE A 75 -17.76 -10.37 3.18
CA ILE A 75 -17.51 -9.01 2.74
C ILE A 75 -18.67 -8.15 3.26
N ARG A 76 -18.41 -7.42 4.34
CA ARG A 76 -19.33 -6.39 4.82
C ARG A 76 -18.99 -5.09 4.11
N MET A 77 -19.91 -4.65 3.27
CA MET A 77 -19.86 -3.30 2.73
C MET A 77 -20.56 -2.38 3.74
N ASP A 78 -19.86 -1.32 4.13
CA ASP A 78 -20.48 -0.26 4.92
C ASP A 78 -21.57 0.40 4.08
N THR A 79 -22.74 0.66 4.67
CA THR A 79 -23.85 1.34 4.00
C THR A 79 -23.44 2.71 3.46
N ASP A 80 -22.49 3.37 4.14
CA ASP A 80 -21.97 4.68 3.76
C ASP A 80 -21.23 4.71 2.42
N ILE A 81 -20.77 3.54 1.91
CA ILE A 81 -20.13 3.44 0.58
C ILE A 81 -21.06 3.91 -0.52
N HIS A 82 -22.37 3.72 -0.37
CA HIS A 82 -23.39 4.09 -1.37
C HIS A 82 -24.03 5.44 -1.11
N ALA A 83 -23.79 6.07 0.04
CA ALA A 83 -24.44 7.31 0.46
C ALA A 83 -24.35 8.45 -0.57
N ALA A 84 -23.21 8.61 -1.24
CA ALA A 84 -23.05 9.62 -2.28
C ALA A 84 -23.87 9.30 -3.56
N ALA A 85 -23.96 8.02 -3.93
CA ALA A 85 -24.76 7.61 -5.09
C ALA A 85 -26.25 7.76 -4.82
N GLU A 86 -26.70 7.40 -3.62
CA GLU A 86 -28.08 7.55 -3.16
C GLU A 86 -28.47 9.04 -3.06
N ALA A 87 -27.56 9.90 -2.54
CA ALA A 87 -27.78 11.34 -2.51
C ALA A 87 -27.92 11.93 -3.92
N ASN A 88 -27.12 11.52 -4.88
CA ASN A 88 -27.25 11.95 -6.26
C ASN A 88 -28.58 11.49 -6.88
N ALA A 89 -29.02 10.28 -6.60
CA ALA A 89 -30.33 9.78 -7.05
C ALA A 89 -31.48 10.62 -6.47
N LEU A 90 -31.40 10.97 -5.20
CA LEU A 90 -32.39 11.79 -4.51
C LEU A 90 -32.44 13.23 -5.08
N VAL A 91 -31.27 13.82 -5.36
CA VAL A 91 -31.17 15.12 -6.06
C VAL A 91 -31.86 15.07 -7.42
N ALA A 92 -31.64 14.00 -8.20
CA ALA A 92 -32.26 13.84 -9.52
C ALA A 92 -33.78 13.64 -9.47
N GLN A 93 -34.28 13.01 -8.40
CA GLN A 93 -35.71 12.72 -8.23
C GLN A 93 -36.49 13.90 -7.65
N GLU A 94 -35.93 14.58 -6.64
CA GLU A 94 -36.65 15.59 -5.87
C GLU A 94 -36.19 17.03 -6.17
N GLY A 95 -35.09 17.22 -6.90
CA GLY A 95 -34.59 18.55 -7.25
C GLY A 95 -33.99 19.32 -6.03
N ILE A 96 -33.71 18.63 -4.92
CA ILE A 96 -33.14 19.23 -3.72
C ILE A 96 -31.62 19.38 -3.84
N PRO A 97 -31.00 20.31 -3.08
CA PRO A 97 -29.56 20.46 -3.05
C PRO A 97 -28.86 19.17 -2.53
N PHE A 98 -27.71 18.80 -3.13
CA PHE A 98 -26.96 17.60 -2.77
C PHE A 98 -26.66 17.52 -1.25
N ARG A 99 -26.34 18.65 -0.61
CA ARG A 99 -26.05 18.70 0.83
C ARG A 99 -27.25 18.25 1.67
N GLU A 100 -28.47 18.65 1.26
CA GLU A 100 -29.69 18.25 1.94
C GLU A 100 -29.99 16.76 1.70
N ALA A 101 -29.84 16.29 0.45
CA ALA A 101 -29.99 14.90 0.11
C ALA A 101 -29.01 14.00 0.92
N TYR A 102 -27.75 14.40 1.00
CA TYR A 102 -26.73 13.66 1.73
C TYR A 102 -26.98 13.59 3.25
N GLN A 103 -27.50 14.68 3.82
CA GLN A 103 -27.89 14.71 5.25
C GLN A 103 -29.08 13.78 5.55
N ARG A 104 -30.04 13.65 4.62
CA ARG A 104 -31.20 12.75 4.79
C ARG A 104 -30.81 11.27 4.76
N ILE A 105 -29.76 10.92 4.00
CA ILE A 105 -29.27 9.54 3.90
C ILE A 105 -28.41 9.17 5.11
N GLY A 106 -27.65 10.10 5.69
CA GLY A 106 -26.81 9.87 6.85
C GLY A 106 -27.50 10.02 8.21
N ALA A 107 -28.80 10.28 8.25
CA ALA A 107 -29.61 10.35 9.46
C ALA A 107 -30.32 9.02 9.72
#